data_ec232681de2804dd8f79fa8e8b675b53
#
_entry.id   ec232681de2804dd8f79fa8e8b675b53
#
_cell.length_a   1.000
_cell.length_b   1.000
_cell.length_c   1.000
_cell.angle_alpha   90.00
_cell.angle_beta   90.00
_cell.angle_gamma   90.00
#
_symmetry.space_group_name_H-M   'P 1'
#
loop_
_entity.id
_entity.type
_entity.pdbx_description
1 polymer ?
#
loop_
_entity_poly.entity_id
_entity_poly.type
_entity_poly.pdbx_seq_one_letter_code
_entity_poly.pdbx_strand_id
1 'polypeptide(L)'
;MKRYILSTILALGLFVSANAQERVLSLKECLETGLQQNYDILIERNAQRISDNNATAANAGMLPTLGLTAGYMGSADRTETTPVEGDKMVDNAAFDQTVDVGLSLNWTLFDGMRLRANYNKLRELQQKGELQTRLTIEDFVANLTAEYYNLIQQTLRLKNFRYAMALSRERLRIAEDRYQIGNFSRLDMLQARVDFNADSSKYMSQQEAVIASRIRINELMANKSLDDKCVAKDSVIGVNDALKWDVLQAQMLESNVSLLIADRNTEISMLDLKAVKARNYPYLKLAAGYGYTLNRYGSGTTKTRGTLGPNVGLNLGFTIFDGNRRREQRNAKIEVENAQYTREQIELSLQADLATFWQAYLNNLEVVKLEQQNLITAKENYNIAMERYLLGDLPGIDMREAQKSLLDAEERILTAEYNTKLCEISLMQISGNILSYLNE
;
A
#
# COMPACT_ATOMS: atom_id res chain seq x y z
N MET A 1 26.25 17.00 54.17
CA MET A 1 25.32 16.04 53.57
C MET A 1 23.84 16.53 53.47
N LYS A 2 23.35 17.41 54.33
CA LYS A 2 21.94 17.89 54.29
C LYS A 2 21.64 18.94 53.19
N ARG A 3 22.66 19.55 52.56
CA ARG A 3 22.46 20.57 51.46
C ARG A 3 22.34 19.97 50.05
N TYR A 4 22.77 18.72 49.84
CA TYR A 4 22.71 18.05 48.54
C TYR A 4 21.42 17.25 48.34
N ILE A 5 20.68 16.93 49.41
CA ILE A 5 19.40 16.23 49.35
C ILE A 5 18.26 17.17 48.96
N LEU A 6 18.36 18.48 49.28
CA LEU A 6 17.34 19.45 48.94
C LEU A 6 17.40 19.89 47.47
N SER A 7 18.59 19.87 46.84
CA SER A 7 18.75 20.19 45.42
C SER A 7 18.34 19.06 44.49
N THR A 8 18.38 17.80 44.94
CA THR A 8 17.95 16.62 44.17
C THR A 8 16.41 16.48 44.17
N ILE A 9 15.72 16.92 45.22
CA ILE A 9 14.26 16.91 45.29
C ILE A 9 13.64 18.04 44.44
N LEU A 10 14.32 19.19 44.29
CA LEU A 10 13.88 20.30 43.45
C LEU A 10 14.08 20.02 41.93
N ALA A 11 15.04 19.15 41.58
CA ALA A 11 15.28 18.74 40.21
C ALA A 11 14.32 17.61 39.74
N LEU A 12 13.70 16.86 40.65
CA LEU A 12 12.73 15.81 40.36
C LEU A 12 11.29 16.35 40.22
N GLY A 13 11.04 17.61 40.62
CA GLY A 13 9.72 18.25 40.57
C GLY A 13 9.38 18.94 39.25
N LEU A 14 10.29 18.96 38.24
CA LEU A 14 10.10 19.61 36.94
C LEU A 14 9.73 18.67 35.79
N PHE A 15 9.45 17.41 36.09
CA PHE A 15 9.13 16.39 35.08
C PHE A 15 7.68 15.91 35.16
N VAL A 16 6.70 16.74 35.44
CA VAL A 16 5.31 16.34 35.17
C VAL A 16 4.48 17.59 34.93
N SER A 17 4.42 18.03 33.72
CA SER A 17 3.25 18.64 33.07
C SER A 17 3.55 18.73 31.57
N ALA A 18 3.78 17.63 30.88
CA ALA A 18 3.44 17.57 29.49
C ALA A 18 1.90 17.58 29.44
N ASN A 19 1.30 18.76 29.57
CA ASN A 19 -0.04 18.98 29.09
C ASN A 19 -0.02 18.49 27.64
N ALA A 20 -0.72 17.40 27.36
CA ALA A 20 -0.97 16.96 26.00
C ALA A 20 -1.73 18.09 25.32
N GLN A 21 -0.98 19.05 24.78
CA GLN A 21 -1.52 20.18 24.03
C GLN A 21 -2.17 19.56 22.80
N GLU A 22 -3.46 19.83 22.61
CA GLU A 22 -4.18 19.36 21.43
C GLU A 22 -3.42 19.87 20.19
N ARG A 23 -2.88 18.93 19.42
CA ARG A 23 -2.14 19.25 18.19
C ARG A 23 -3.14 19.48 17.08
N VAL A 24 -3.26 20.73 16.65
CA VAL A 24 -4.08 21.09 15.48
C VAL A 24 -3.27 20.73 14.23
N LEU A 25 -3.83 19.87 13.39
CA LEU A 25 -3.20 19.39 12.17
C LEU A 25 -4.05 19.75 10.95
N SER A 26 -3.41 20.30 9.92
CA SER A 26 -4.00 20.40 8.59
C SER A 26 -3.89 19.09 7.84
N LEU A 27 -4.71 18.87 6.80
CA LEU A 27 -4.62 17.72 5.94
C LEU A 27 -3.21 17.57 5.34
N LYS A 28 -2.63 18.68 4.89
CA LYS A 28 -1.28 18.73 4.32
C LYS A 28 -0.21 18.24 5.31
N GLU A 29 -0.24 18.71 6.56
CA GLU A 29 0.72 18.27 7.59
C GLU A 29 0.58 16.78 7.91
N CYS A 30 -0.65 16.25 7.92
CA CYS A 30 -0.91 14.83 8.09
C CYS A 30 -0.34 14.01 6.92
N LEU A 31 -0.58 14.46 5.68
CA LEU A 31 -0.07 13.81 4.47
C LEU A 31 1.46 13.84 4.42
N GLU A 32 2.09 14.99 4.65
CA GLU A 32 3.55 15.13 4.65
C GLU A 32 4.22 14.23 5.71
N THR A 33 3.66 14.19 6.93
CA THR A 33 4.16 13.33 8.00
C THR A 33 4.04 11.85 7.63
N GLY A 34 2.87 11.45 7.15
CA GLY A 34 2.61 10.06 6.79
C GLY A 34 3.44 9.59 5.60
N LEU A 35 3.62 10.41 4.56
CA LEU A 35 4.49 10.09 3.41
C LEU A 35 5.95 9.82 3.79
N GLN A 36 6.40 10.39 4.91
CA GLN A 36 7.76 10.18 5.41
C GLN A 36 7.88 8.96 6.33
N GLN A 37 6.83 8.64 7.10
CA GLN A 37 6.92 7.71 8.22
C GLN A 37 6.08 6.44 8.04
N ASN A 38 5.07 6.43 7.16
CA ASN A 38 4.18 5.28 6.98
C ASN A 38 4.97 4.04 6.53
N TYR A 39 4.76 2.93 7.23
CA TYR A 39 5.52 1.70 7.02
C TYR A 39 5.24 1.04 5.69
N ASP A 40 4.02 1.11 5.16
CA ASP A 40 3.68 0.51 3.87
C ASP A 40 4.45 1.21 2.74
N ILE A 41 4.54 2.56 2.79
CA ILE A 41 5.33 3.35 1.84
C ILE A 41 6.82 3.04 1.96
N LEU A 42 7.35 2.93 3.20
CA LEU A 42 8.76 2.61 3.43
C LEU A 42 9.12 1.21 2.92
N ILE A 43 8.24 0.23 3.12
CA ILE A 43 8.41 -1.14 2.63
C ILE A 43 8.42 -1.15 1.10
N GLU A 44 7.46 -0.46 0.46
CA GLU A 44 7.37 -0.42 -1.00
C GLU A 44 8.55 0.34 -1.64
N ARG A 45 9.03 1.43 -1.03
CA ARG A 45 10.27 2.11 -1.46
C ARG A 45 11.49 1.18 -1.36
N ASN A 46 11.55 0.30 -0.36
CA ASN A 46 12.62 -0.69 -0.27
C ASN A 46 12.46 -1.77 -1.35
N ALA A 47 11.24 -2.21 -1.67
CA ALA A 47 10.98 -3.13 -2.79
C ALA A 47 11.38 -2.50 -4.15
N GLN A 48 11.08 -1.23 -4.35
CA GLN A 48 11.56 -0.46 -5.51
C GLN A 48 13.10 -0.46 -5.58
N ARG A 49 13.80 -0.16 -4.48
CA ARG A 49 15.28 -0.19 -4.43
C ARG A 49 15.84 -1.57 -4.73
N ILE A 50 15.19 -2.64 -4.31
CA ILE A 50 15.56 -4.01 -4.69
C ILE A 50 15.41 -4.21 -6.19
N SER A 51 14.32 -3.72 -6.78
CA SER A 51 14.09 -3.77 -8.22
C SER A 51 15.14 -2.96 -8.99
N ASP A 52 15.52 -1.77 -8.50
CA ASP A 52 16.60 -0.95 -9.04
C ASP A 52 17.94 -1.70 -9.02
N ASN A 53 18.29 -2.33 -7.91
CA ASN A 53 19.51 -3.13 -7.77
C ASN A 53 19.52 -4.34 -8.72
N ASN A 54 18.36 -4.90 -9.04
CA ASN A 54 18.22 -6.03 -9.95
C ASN A 54 18.31 -5.62 -11.43
N ALA A 55 18.08 -4.36 -11.79
CA ALA A 55 18.06 -3.89 -13.17
C ALA A 55 19.48 -3.66 -13.75
N THR A 56 20.36 -4.65 -13.63
CA THR A 56 21.75 -4.56 -14.04
C THR A 56 22.10 -5.56 -15.15
N ALA A 57 23.12 -5.23 -15.94
CA ALA A 57 23.65 -6.12 -16.96
C ALA A 57 24.22 -7.41 -16.36
N ALA A 58 24.76 -7.34 -15.12
CA ALA A 58 25.24 -8.51 -14.39
C ALA A 58 24.12 -9.50 -14.09
N ASN A 59 23.00 -9.01 -13.51
CA ASN A 59 21.83 -9.85 -13.20
C ASN A 59 21.16 -10.40 -14.46
N ALA A 60 21.21 -9.69 -15.58
CA ALA A 60 20.78 -10.20 -16.87
C ALA A 60 21.68 -11.31 -17.45
N GLY A 61 22.84 -11.57 -16.85
CA GLY A 61 23.83 -12.55 -17.31
C GLY A 61 24.72 -12.06 -18.44
N MET A 62 24.79 -10.74 -18.70
CA MET A 62 25.59 -10.16 -19.76
C MET A 62 27.09 -10.02 -19.40
N LEU A 63 27.42 -10.07 -18.11
CA LEU A 63 28.80 -9.97 -17.64
C LEU A 63 29.38 -11.36 -17.36
N PRO A 64 30.72 -11.51 -17.46
CA PRO A 64 31.40 -12.76 -17.13
C PRO A 64 31.30 -13.05 -15.61
N THR A 65 31.37 -14.33 -15.26
CA THR A 65 31.60 -14.79 -13.88
C THR A 65 33.04 -15.25 -13.75
N LEU A 66 33.71 -14.81 -12.66
CA LEU A 66 35.05 -15.25 -12.29
C LEU A 66 34.93 -16.03 -10.98
N GLY A 67 35.43 -17.28 -10.99
CA GLY A 67 35.42 -18.15 -9.83
C GLY A 67 36.80 -18.68 -9.52
N LEU A 68 37.06 -18.96 -8.24
CA LEU A 68 38.21 -19.76 -7.77
C LEU A 68 37.68 -21.14 -7.42
N THR A 69 38.27 -22.19 -8.00
CA THR A 69 37.93 -23.58 -7.71
C THR A 69 39.14 -24.32 -7.18
N ALA A 70 38.91 -25.17 -6.18
CA ALA A 70 39.91 -26.14 -5.73
C ALA A 70 39.19 -27.48 -5.60
N GLY A 71 39.75 -28.50 -6.21
CA GLY A 71 39.20 -29.84 -6.24
C GLY A 71 40.19 -30.91 -5.81
N TYR A 72 39.72 -31.97 -5.22
CA TYR A 72 40.46 -33.20 -5.03
C TYR A 72 39.55 -34.36 -5.50
N MET A 73 40.12 -35.18 -6.38
CA MET A 73 39.49 -36.38 -6.84
C MET A 73 40.42 -37.57 -6.69
N GLY A 74 39.94 -38.65 -6.10
CA GLY A 74 40.63 -39.92 -6.05
C GLY A 74 39.76 -40.99 -6.74
N SER A 75 40.39 -41.78 -7.64
CA SER A 75 39.73 -42.92 -8.25
C SER A 75 40.59 -44.16 -8.05
N ALA A 76 39.92 -45.30 -7.88
CA ALA A 76 40.55 -46.64 -7.81
C ALA A 76 39.95 -47.50 -8.91
N ASP A 77 40.70 -47.64 -9.98
CA ASP A 77 40.20 -48.25 -11.19
C ASP A 77 41.05 -49.51 -11.51
N ARG A 78 40.41 -50.52 -12.10
CA ARG A 78 41.11 -51.62 -12.79
C ARG A 78 41.25 -51.22 -14.24
N THR A 79 42.48 -50.99 -14.66
CA THR A 79 42.78 -50.60 -16.04
C THR A 79 43.47 -51.79 -16.78
N GLU A 80 42.90 -52.12 -17.93
CA GLU A 80 43.46 -53.12 -18.84
C GLU A 80 43.92 -52.39 -20.09
N THR A 81 45.23 -52.38 -20.32
CA THR A 81 45.83 -51.71 -21.47
C THR A 81 46.42 -52.77 -22.41
N THR A 82 45.94 -52.81 -23.66
CA THR A 82 46.50 -53.64 -24.72
C THR A 82 47.24 -52.71 -25.68
N PRO A 83 48.58 -52.66 -25.61
CA PRO A 83 49.36 -51.84 -26.54
C PRO A 83 49.33 -52.43 -27.94
N VAL A 84 49.61 -51.59 -28.97
CA VAL A 84 49.68 -52.00 -30.36
C VAL A 84 50.84 -53.01 -30.58
N GLU A 85 51.94 -52.90 -29.80
CA GLU A 85 53.08 -53.81 -29.76
C GLU A 85 53.36 -54.08 -28.27
N GLY A 86 53.44 -55.37 -27.89
CA GLY A 86 53.73 -55.83 -26.55
C GLY A 86 52.58 -56.59 -25.84
N ASP A 87 52.89 -57.09 -24.65
CA ASP A 87 51.91 -57.90 -23.86
C ASP A 87 50.88 -57.04 -23.19
N LYS A 88 49.68 -57.64 -22.99
CA LYS A 88 48.58 -57.05 -22.24
C LYS A 88 48.96 -56.78 -20.80
N MET A 89 48.82 -55.52 -20.36
CA MET A 89 49.07 -55.09 -18.99
C MET A 89 47.73 -54.90 -18.26
N VAL A 90 47.61 -55.59 -17.13
CA VAL A 90 46.42 -55.45 -16.23
C VAL A 90 46.90 -54.85 -14.94
N ASP A 91 46.35 -53.68 -14.62
CA ASP A 91 46.57 -52.99 -13.36
C ASP A 91 45.35 -53.10 -12.50
N ASN A 92 45.45 -53.83 -11.38
CA ASN A 92 44.34 -54.02 -10.47
C ASN A 92 44.40 -53.01 -9.35
N ALA A 93 43.37 -52.14 -9.25
CA ALA A 93 43.23 -51.09 -8.22
C ALA A 93 44.34 -50.03 -8.23
N ALA A 94 44.66 -49.47 -9.43
CA ALA A 94 45.45 -48.26 -9.53
C ALA A 94 44.69 -47.10 -8.84
N PHE A 95 45.29 -46.50 -7.82
CA PHE A 95 44.69 -45.35 -7.12
C PHE A 95 45.28 -44.06 -7.69
N ASP A 96 44.45 -43.40 -8.50
CA ASP A 96 44.78 -42.11 -9.12
C ASP A 96 44.24 -40.97 -8.27
N GLN A 97 45.03 -39.92 -8.10
CA GLN A 97 44.68 -38.73 -7.36
C GLN A 97 44.92 -37.51 -8.22
N THR A 98 43.91 -36.64 -8.26
CA THR A 98 44.00 -35.35 -8.94
C THR A 98 43.69 -34.23 -7.92
N VAL A 99 44.58 -33.27 -7.83
CA VAL A 99 44.37 -32.00 -7.11
C VAL A 99 44.35 -30.91 -8.16
N ASP A 100 43.31 -30.13 -8.19
CA ASP A 100 43.22 -28.97 -9.06
C ASP A 100 42.94 -27.70 -8.27
N VAL A 101 43.61 -26.61 -8.62
CA VAL A 101 43.34 -25.25 -8.07
C VAL A 101 43.45 -24.28 -9.24
N GLY A 102 42.41 -23.47 -9.43
CA GLY A 102 42.44 -22.54 -10.57
C GLY A 102 41.37 -21.46 -10.54
N LEU A 103 41.61 -20.43 -11.27
CA LEU A 103 40.64 -19.39 -11.61
C LEU A 103 39.92 -19.81 -12.90
N SER A 104 38.59 -19.65 -12.90
CA SER A 104 37.75 -19.93 -14.06
C SER A 104 36.90 -18.71 -14.41
N LEU A 105 36.87 -18.30 -15.66
CA LEU A 105 36.05 -17.25 -16.23
C LEU A 105 35.07 -17.89 -17.20
N ASN A 106 33.77 -17.64 -16.98
CA ASN A 106 32.70 -18.08 -17.88
C ASN A 106 31.92 -16.86 -18.37
N TRP A 107 31.76 -16.73 -19.68
CA TRP A 107 31.06 -15.61 -20.30
C TRP A 107 30.22 -16.07 -21.48
N THR A 108 28.94 -15.73 -21.44
CA THR A 108 28.06 -15.93 -22.59
C THR A 108 28.13 -14.70 -23.48
N LEU A 109 28.81 -14.82 -24.64
CA LEU A 109 28.99 -13.74 -25.58
C LEU A 109 27.76 -13.50 -26.45
N PHE A 110 27.05 -14.58 -26.79
CA PHE A 110 25.81 -14.54 -27.57
C PHE A 110 24.89 -15.73 -27.22
N ASP A 111 23.60 -15.52 -27.17
CA ASP A 111 22.60 -16.52 -26.89
C ASP A 111 21.25 -16.28 -27.61
N GLY A 112 21.33 -15.80 -28.85
CA GLY A 112 20.15 -15.49 -29.63
C GLY A 112 19.40 -14.23 -29.15
N MET A 113 20.07 -13.29 -28.49
CA MET A 113 19.53 -12.08 -27.87
C MET A 113 18.69 -12.31 -26.59
N ARG A 114 18.73 -13.49 -25.99
CA ARG A 114 18.02 -13.79 -24.73
C ARG A 114 18.50 -12.89 -23.59
N LEU A 115 19.82 -12.71 -23.44
CA LEU A 115 20.41 -11.82 -22.43
C LEU A 115 19.91 -10.39 -22.57
N ARG A 116 19.74 -9.91 -23.80
CA ARG A 116 19.21 -8.57 -24.07
C ARG A 116 17.72 -8.47 -23.72
N ALA A 117 16.94 -9.51 -24.04
CA ALA A 117 15.53 -9.57 -23.65
C ALA A 117 15.38 -9.60 -22.12
N ASN A 118 16.22 -10.38 -21.41
CA ASN A 118 16.26 -10.42 -19.96
C ASN A 118 16.64 -9.06 -19.36
N TYR A 119 17.64 -8.38 -19.91
CA TYR A 119 18.01 -7.04 -19.44
C TYR A 119 16.87 -6.03 -19.60
N ASN A 120 16.20 -6.03 -20.74
CA ASN A 120 15.05 -5.17 -20.98
C ASN A 120 13.89 -5.53 -20.01
N LYS A 121 13.66 -6.83 -19.78
CA LYS A 121 12.66 -7.28 -18.77
C LYS A 121 12.97 -6.75 -17.38
N LEU A 122 14.23 -6.78 -16.94
CA LEU A 122 14.63 -6.23 -15.64
C LEU A 122 14.37 -4.72 -15.57
N ARG A 123 14.54 -4.00 -16.67
CA ARG A 123 14.21 -2.57 -16.75
C ARG A 123 12.70 -2.31 -16.69
N GLU A 124 11.87 -3.14 -17.34
CA GLU A 124 10.41 -3.04 -17.19
C GLU A 124 9.97 -3.37 -15.77
N LEU A 125 10.61 -4.36 -15.10
CA LEU A 125 10.37 -4.67 -13.68
C LEU A 125 10.76 -3.50 -12.76
N GLN A 126 11.83 -2.76 -13.08
CA GLN A 126 12.21 -1.54 -12.38
C GLN A 126 11.11 -0.47 -12.49
N GLN A 127 10.66 -0.16 -13.71
CA GLN A 127 9.58 0.81 -13.94
C GLN A 127 8.27 0.38 -13.26
N LYS A 128 7.97 -0.93 -13.28
CA LYS A 128 6.83 -1.48 -12.54
C LYS A 128 6.97 -1.24 -11.05
N GLY A 129 8.16 -1.40 -10.46
CA GLY A 129 8.42 -1.13 -9.05
C GLY A 129 8.20 0.35 -8.69
N GLU A 130 8.59 1.27 -9.57
CA GLU A 130 8.31 2.71 -9.40
C GLU A 130 6.80 2.99 -9.39
N LEU A 131 6.05 2.37 -10.31
CA LEU A 131 4.59 2.50 -10.39
C LEU A 131 3.89 1.87 -9.17
N GLN A 132 4.39 0.76 -8.64
CA GLN A 132 3.85 0.15 -7.42
C GLN A 132 4.05 1.06 -6.20
N THR A 133 5.22 1.70 -6.08
CA THR A 133 5.45 2.72 -5.05
C THR A 133 4.48 3.89 -5.19
N ARG A 134 4.25 4.36 -6.43
CA ARG A 134 3.27 5.41 -6.70
C ARG A 134 1.85 4.98 -6.31
N LEU A 135 1.44 3.76 -6.65
CA LEU A 135 0.13 3.21 -6.28
C LEU A 135 -0.06 3.22 -4.75
N THR A 136 0.92 2.73 -4.01
CA THR A 136 0.88 2.71 -2.53
C THR A 136 0.78 4.14 -1.96
N ILE A 137 1.45 5.11 -2.57
CA ILE A 137 1.35 6.53 -2.17
C ILE A 137 -0.05 7.07 -2.47
N GLU A 138 -0.61 6.79 -3.64
CA GLU A 138 -1.97 7.23 -4.01
C GLU A 138 -3.03 6.62 -3.09
N ASP A 139 -2.93 5.33 -2.76
CA ASP A 139 -3.78 4.64 -1.80
C ASP A 139 -3.67 5.25 -0.39
N PHE A 140 -2.45 5.55 0.04
CA PHE A 140 -2.20 6.21 1.32
C PHE A 140 -2.84 7.60 1.37
N VAL A 141 -2.66 8.42 0.34
CA VAL A 141 -3.26 9.77 0.26
C VAL A 141 -4.78 9.69 0.30
N ALA A 142 -5.39 8.76 -0.45
CA ALA A 142 -6.83 8.55 -0.45
C ALA A 142 -7.35 8.15 0.95
N ASN A 143 -6.72 7.16 1.58
CA ASN A 143 -7.11 6.65 2.89
C ASN A 143 -6.95 7.69 3.99
N LEU A 144 -5.81 8.42 4.02
CA LEU A 144 -5.58 9.45 5.04
C LEU A 144 -6.54 10.64 4.85
N THR A 145 -6.79 11.04 3.61
CA THR A 145 -7.74 12.12 3.30
C THR A 145 -9.15 11.74 3.73
N ALA A 146 -9.60 10.51 3.43
CA ALA A 146 -10.90 10.01 3.86
C ALA A 146 -11.02 9.98 5.39
N GLU A 147 -10.00 9.52 6.11
CA GLU A 147 -10.01 9.47 7.57
C GLU A 147 -9.92 10.86 8.21
N TYR A 148 -9.19 11.80 7.59
CA TYR A 148 -9.16 13.19 8.04
C TYR A 148 -10.55 13.83 8.00
N TYR A 149 -11.29 13.65 6.90
CA TYR A 149 -12.67 14.14 6.80
C TYR A 149 -13.64 13.34 7.67
N ASN A 150 -13.38 12.06 7.94
CA ASN A 150 -14.11 11.29 8.95
C ASN A 150 -13.92 11.91 10.35
N LEU A 151 -12.68 12.28 10.75
CA LEU A 151 -12.44 12.94 12.03
C LEU A 151 -13.22 14.25 12.15
N ILE A 152 -13.28 15.04 11.08
CA ILE A 152 -14.08 16.29 11.04
C ILE A 152 -15.56 15.94 11.26
N GLN A 153 -16.11 14.97 10.54
CA GLN A 153 -17.50 14.53 10.67
C GLN A 153 -17.81 14.07 12.11
N GLN A 154 -16.97 13.17 12.68
CA GLN A 154 -17.15 12.66 14.03
C GLN A 154 -17.08 13.79 15.09
N THR A 155 -16.21 14.79 14.88
CA THR A 155 -16.08 15.93 15.76
C THR A 155 -17.32 16.85 15.71
N LEU A 156 -17.86 17.09 14.51
CA LEU A 156 -19.09 17.85 14.33
C LEU A 156 -20.30 17.12 14.94
N ARG A 157 -20.40 15.82 14.75
CA ARG A 157 -21.41 14.98 15.41
C ARG A 157 -21.32 15.06 16.93
N LEU A 158 -20.10 15.01 17.48
CA LEU A 158 -19.90 15.14 18.92
C LEU A 158 -20.39 16.50 19.43
N LYS A 159 -20.15 17.59 18.68
CA LYS A 159 -20.67 18.93 19.00
C LYS A 159 -22.20 18.93 19.01
N ASN A 160 -22.85 18.31 18.02
CA ASN A 160 -24.30 18.22 17.91
C ASN A 160 -24.90 17.41 19.06
N PHE A 161 -24.33 16.23 19.40
CA PHE A 161 -24.80 15.44 20.55
C PHE A 161 -24.57 16.13 21.89
N ARG A 162 -23.48 16.89 22.03
CA ARG A 162 -23.26 17.74 23.23
C ARG A 162 -24.36 18.77 23.37
N TYR A 163 -24.73 19.42 22.26
CA TYR A 163 -25.84 20.38 22.24
C TYR A 163 -27.16 19.72 22.55
N ALA A 164 -27.48 18.56 21.93
CA ALA A 164 -28.68 17.77 22.21
C ALA A 164 -28.80 17.39 23.69
N MET A 165 -27.71 16.92 24.29
CA MET A 165 -27.65 16.57 25.71
C MET A 165 -27.91 17.81 26.60
N ALA A 166 -27.37 18.99 26.24
CA ALA A 166 -27.62 20.22 26.97
C ALA A 166 -29.09 20.64 26.90
N LEU A 167 -29.73 20.52 25.73
CA LEU A 167 -31.18 20.78 25.56
C LEU A 167 -32.05 19.83 26.36
N SER A 168 -31.73 18.53 26.32
CA SER A 168 -32.47 17.51 27.08
C SER A 168 -32.33 17.71 28.59
N ARG A 169 -31.17 18.16 29.07
CA ARG A 169 -30.93 18.52 30.47
C ARG A 169 -31.82 19.67 30.89
N GLU A 170 -31.90 20.73 30.08
CA GLU A 170 -32.76 21.88 30.38
C GLU A 170 -34.23 21.51 30.36
N ARG A 171 -34.65 20.67 29.40
CA ARG A 171 -36.04 20.16 29.38
C ARG A 171 -36.38 19.32 30.62
N LEU A 172 -35.43 18.47 31.08
CA LEU A 172 -35.62 17.70 32.33
C LEU A 172 -35.77 18.65 33.52
N ARG A 173 -34.94 19.69 33.63
CA ARG A 173 -35.04 20.70 34.67
C ARG A 173 -36.44 21.36 34.70
N ILE A 174 -36.90 21.81 33.53
CA ILE A 174 -38.22 22.42 33.39
C ILE A 174 -39.33 21.44 33.78
N ALA A 175 -39.22 20.16 33.39
CA ALA A 175 -40.21 19.15 33.74
C ALA A 175 -40.23 18.82 35.26
N GLU A 176 -39.05 18.80 35.91
CA GLU A 176 -38.94 18.64 37.37
C GLU A 176 -39.55 19.82 38.12
N ASP A 177 -39.24 21.08 37.71
CA ASP A 177 -39.80 22.29 38.29
C ASP A 177 -41.34 22.30 38.17
N ARG A 178 -41.91 22.01 36.99
CA ARG A 178 -43.34 21.95 36.73
C ARG A 178 -44.03 20.82 37.50
N TYR A 179 -43.38 19.68 37.69
CA TYR A 179 -43.93 18.58 38.51
C TYR A 179 -44.01 19.00 39.99
N GLN A 180 -43.03 19.70 40.53
CA GLN A 180 -43.03 20.17 41.92
C GLN A 180 -44.18 21.14 42.21
N ILE A 181 -44.52 22.01 41.24
CA ILE A 181 -45.62 22.96 41.37
C ILE A 181 -46.98 22.37 40.97
N GLY A 182 -47.04 21.09 40.62
CA GLY A 182 -48.27 20.36 40.30
C GLY A 182 -48.82 20.55 38.89
N ASN A 183 -48.09 21.21 38.00
CA ASN A 183 -48.50 21.48 36.61
C ASN A 183 -48.11 20.41 35.61
N PHE A 184 -47.32 19.39 36.03
CA PHE A 184 -46.89 18.27 35.19
C PHE A 184 -47.13 16.93 35.86
N SER A 185 -47.43 15.89 35.07
CA SER A 185 -47.55 14.53 35.59
C SER A 185 -46.18 13.93 35.93
N ARG A 186 -46.17 12.94 36.83
CA ARG A 186 -44.94 12.16 37.07
C ARG A 186 -44.45 11.43 35.83
N LEU A 187 -45.35 11.09 34.91
CA LEU A 187 -45.03 10.46 33.64
C LEU A 187 -44.17 11.39 32.76
N ASP A 188 -44.57 12.65 32.62
CA ASP A 188 -43.86 13.66 31.81
C ASP A 188 -42.42 13.91 32.33
N MET A 189 -42.27 13.99 33.66
CA MET A 189 -40.96 14.14 34.30
C MET A 189 -40.06 12.91 34.06
N LEU A 190 -40.65 11.68 34.23
CA LEU A 190 -39.88 10.43 34.00
C LEU A 190 -39.51 10.28 32.54
N GLN A 191 -40.36 10.67 31.59
CA GLN A 191 -40.06 10.67 30.16
C GLN A 191 -38.91 11.63 29.83
N ALA A 192 -38.91 12.85 30.36
CA ALA A 192 -37.82 13.81 30.18
C ALA A 192 -36.48 13.27 30.72
N ARG A 193 -36.52 12.49 31.85
CA ARG A 193 -35.31 11.84 32.38
C ARG A 193 -34.80 10.71 31.50
N VAL A 194 -35.68 9.88 30.93
CA VAL A 194 -35.31 8.83 29.96
C VAL A 194 -34.65 9.46 28.72
N ASP A 195 -35.24 10.54 28.21
CA ASP A 195 -34.70 11.23 27.04
C ASP A 195 -33.30 11.83 27.31
N PHE A 196 -33.11 12.46 28.47
CA PHE A 196 -31.78 12.98 28.86
C PHE A 196 -30.72 11.86 28.98
N ASN A 197 -31.11 10.72 29.58
CA ASN A 197 -30.22 9.57 29.68
C ASN A 197 -29.86 8.99 28.30
N ALA A 198 -30.83 8.93 27.37
CA ALA A 198 -30.62 8.46 26.01
C ALA A 198 -29.65 9.40 25.23
N ASP A 199 -29.85 10.72 25.32
CA ASP A 199 -28.98 11.70 24.67
C ASP A 199 -27.57 11.72 25.30
N SER A 200 -27.47 11.53 26.63
CA SER A 200 -26.20 11.37 27.34
C SER A 200 -25.43 10.11 26.88
N SER A 201 -26.13 8.99 26.67
CA SER A 201 -25.55 7.75 26.15
C SER A 201 -25.00 7.95 24.73
N LYS A 202 -25.76 8.61 23.84
CA LYS A 202 -25.32 8.95 22.48
C LYS A 202 -24.06 9.82 22.48
N TYR A 203 -24.01 10.84 23.37
CA TYR A 203 -22.84 11.69 23.51
C TYR A 203 -21.59 10.88 23.92
N MET A 204 -21.73 9.95 24.89
CA MET A 204 -20.62 9.09 25.32
C MET A 204 -20.11 8.17 24.19
N SER A 205 -21.04 7.53 23.47
CA SER A 205 -20.66 6.69 22.31
C SER A 205 -19.97 7.50 21.21
N GLN A 206 -20.40 8.75 21.01
CA GLN A 206 -19.75 9.62 20.01
C GLN A 206 -18.35 10.09 20.45
N GLN A 207 -18.11 10.26 21.76
CA GLN A 207 -16.76 10.52 22.27
C GLN A 207 -15.80 9.36 21.92
N GLU A 208 -16.25 8.12 22.06
CA GLU A 208 -15.48 6.93 21.68
C GLU A 208 -15.17 6.93 20.17
N ALA A 209 -16.16 7.25 19.31
CA ALA A 209 -15.97 7.33 17.87
C ALA A 209 -14.90 8.38 17.46
N VAL A 210 -14.89 9.54 18.12
CA VAL A 210 -13.85 10.56 17.89
C VAL A 210 -12.47 10.05 18.33
N ILE A 211 -12.36 9.36 19.46
CA ILE A 211 -11.10 8.78 19.92
C ILE A 211 -10.61 7.72 18.93
N ALA A 212 -11.50 6.84 18.48
CA ALA A 212 -11.15 5.81 17.49
C ALA A 212 -10.61 6.41 16.17
N SER A 213 -11.26 7.46 15.65
CA SER A 213 -10.79 8.15 14.45
C SER A 213 -9.44 8.84 14.66
N ARG A 214 -9.18 9.44 15.83
CA ARG A 214 -7.87 10.00 16.18
C ARG A 214 -6.77 8.94 16.21
N ILE A 215 -7.03 7.79 16.81
CA ILE A 215 -6.09 6.65 16.83
C ILE A 215 -5.80 6.19 15.40
N ARG A 216 -6.82 6.12 14.54
CA ARG A 216 -6.65 5.71 13.14
C ARG A 216 -5.78 6.68 12.35
N ILE A 217 -5.95 8.00 12.52
CA ILE A 217 -5.08 9.00 11.89
C ILE A 217 -3.63 8.86 12.39
N ASN A 218 -3.43 8.72 13.71
CA ASN A 218 -2.10 8.51 14.28
C ASN A 218 -1.44 7.23 13.75
N GLU A 219 -2.19 6.15 13.58
CA GLU A 219 -1.74 4.91 12.96
C GLU A 219 -1.29 5.14 11.51
N LEU A 220 -2.13 5.79 10.68
CA LEU A 220 -1.81 6.10 9.29
C LEU A 220 -0.55 6.97 9.17
N MET A 221 -0.38 7.95 10.07
CA MET A 221 0.84 8.76 10.14
C MET A 221 2.05 8.01 10.72
N ALA A 222 1.88 6.76 11.17
CA ALA A 222 2.88 5.98 11.90
C ALA A 222 3.42 6.71 13.16
N ASN A 223 2.57 7.48 13.82
CA ASN A 223 2.90 8.13 15.09
C ASN A 223 3.05 7.08 16.18
N LYS A 224 4.17 7.10 16.92
CA LYS A 224 4.41 6.15 18.02
C LYS A 224 3.46 6.33 19.19
N SER A 225 2.97 7.54 19.40
CA SER A 225 1.99 7.87 20.43
C SER A 225 0.58 7.86 19.82
N LEU A 226 -0.07 6.70 19.82
CA LEU A 226 -1.42 6.54 19.24
C LEU A 226 -2.48 7.38 19.98
N ASP A 227 -2.25 7.69 21.27
CA ASP A 227 -3.16 8.47 22.12
C ASP A 227 -3.00 9.99 21.96
N ASP A 228 -2.10 10.46 21.09
CA ASP A 228 -1.91 11.88 20.85
C ASP A 228 -3.21 12.54 20.39
N LYS A 229 -3.59 13.60 21.10
CA LYS A 229 -4.82 14.36 20.82
C LYS A 229 -4.63 15.24 19.59
N CYS A 230 -4.88 14.68 18.41
CA CYS A 230 -4.96 15.46 17.19
C CYS A 230 -6.36 16.02 16.97
N VAL A 231 -6.42 17.25 16.50
CA VAL A 231 -7.65 17.94 16.10
C VAL A 231 -7.46 18.44 14.67
N ALA A 232 -8.44 18.16 13.81
CA ALA A 232 -8.42 18.71 12.46
C ALA A 232 -8.50 20.25 12.51
N LYS A 233 -7.67 20.91 11.71
CA LYS A 233 -7.70 22.38 11.56
C LYS A 233 -9.00 22.85 10.91
N ASP A 234 -9.48 22.06 9.96
CA ASP A 234 -10.69 22.37 9.20
C ASP A 234 -11.94 22.01 10.02
N SER A 235 -12.93 22.87 9.96
CA SER A 235 -14.20 22.73 10.68
C SER A 235 -15.39 22.47 9.75
N VAL A 236 -15.15 22.32 8.46
CA VAL A 236 -16.16 22.13 7.41
C VAL A 236 -15.64 21.12 6.40
N ILE A 237 -16.53 20.27 5.90
CA ILE A 237 -16.22 19.34 4.80
C ILE A 237 -16.42 20.11 3.48
N GLY A 238 -15.33 20.60 2.91
CA GLY A 238 -15.35 21.23 1.60
C GLY A 238 -15.54 20.19 0.48
N VAL A 239 -16.54 20.39 -0.35
CA VAL A 239 -16.82 19.54 -1.52
C VAL A 239 -16.50 20.32 -2.79
N ASN A 240 -15.77 19.70 -3.72
CA ASN A 240 -15.50 20.31 -5.02
C ASN A 240 -16.67 19.97 -5.97
N ASP A 241 -17.42 20.96 -6.43
CA ASP A 241 -18.56 20.82 -7.34
C ASP A 241 -18.20 21.00 -8.83
N ALA A 242 -16.91 21.24 -9.13
CA ALA A 242 -16.43 21.57 -10.47
C ALA A 242 -15.92 20.35 -11.27
N LEU A 243 -16.04 19.13 -10.75
CA LEU A 243 -15.59 17.93 -11.45
C LEU A 243 -16.38 17.70 -12.76
N LYS A 244 -15.68 17.21 -13.79
CA LYS A 244 -16.27 16.94 -15.11
C LYS A 244 -15.96 15.53 -15.57
N TRP A 245 -16.97 14.80 -16.02
CA TRP A 245 -16.86 13.43 -16.48
C TRP A 245 -15.80 13.22 -17.56
N ASP A 246 -15.83 14.02 -18.61
CA ASP A 246 -14.92 13.85 -19.76
C ASP A 246 -13.46 14.01 -19.36
N VAL A 247 -13.18 14.92 -18.43
CA VAL A 247 -11.83 15.16 -17.91
C VAL A 247 -11.35 13.98 -17.08
N LEU A 248 -12.20 13.48 -16.16
CA LEU A 248 -11.87 12.34 -15.30
C LEU A 248 -11.65 11.07 -16.12
N GLN A 249 -12.47 10.82 -17.13
CA GLN A 249 -12.33 9.66 -18.02
C GLN A 249 -11.03 9.73 -18.83
N ALA A 250 -10.71 10.88 -19.41
CA ALA A 250 -9.46 11.06 -20.15
C ALA A 250 -8.23 10.86 -19.24
N GLN A 251 -8.24 11.46 -18.06
CA GLN A 251 -7.16 11.32 -17.07
C GLN A 251 -7.01 9.88 -16.59
N MET A 252 -8.12 9.16 -16.34
CA MET A 252 -8.09 7.73 -15.96
C MET A 252 -7.32 6.90 -16.99
N LEU A 253 -7.63 7.05 -18.28
CA LEU A 253 -6.98 6.28 -19.33
C LEU A 253 -5.48 6.60 -19.48
N GLU A 254 -5.07 7.84 -19.19
CA GLU A 254 -3.68 8.28 -19.35
C GLU A 254 -2.85 8.07 -18.10
N SER A 255 -3.42 8.31 -16.91
CA SER A 255 -2.63 8.49 -15.67
C SER A 255 -2.89 7.46 -14.59
N ASN A 256 -3.92 6.58 -14.74
CA ASN A 256 -4.24 5.57 -13.74
C ASN A 256 -3.11 4.56 -13.59
N VAL A 257 -2.58 4.46 -12.38
CA VAL A 257 -1.39 3.65 -12.09
C VAL A 257 -1.62 2.16 -12.31
N SER A 258 -2.83 1.65 -12.06
CA SER A 258 -3.15 0.23 -12.28
C SER A 258 -3.11 -0.13 -13.77
N LEU A 259 -3.56 0.76 -14.66
CA LEU A 259 -3.43 0.59 -16.12
C LEU A 259 -1.97 0.63 -16.55
N LEU A 260 -1.19 1.57 -16.04
CA LEU A 260 0.24 1.68 -16.35
C LEU A 260 1.01 0.44 -15.90
N ILE A 261 0.67 -0.16 -14.74
CA ILE A 261 1.25 -1.42 -14.27
C ILE A 261 0.85 -2.58 -15.20
N ALA A 262 -0.40 -2.63 -15.67
CA ALA A 262 -0.87 -3.65 -16.60
C ALA A 262 -0.15 -3.55 -17.97
N ASP A 263 0.12 -2.34 -18.45
CA ASP A 263 0.92 -2.10 -19.65
C ASP A 263 2.36 -2.62 -19.47
N ARG A 264 3.02 -2.36 -18.32
CA ARG A 264 4.35 -2.93 -18.01
C ARG A 264 4.32 -4.46 -17.97
N ASN A 265 3.27 -5.07 -17.38
CA ASN A 265 3.11 -6.53 -17.35
C ASN A 265 2.98 -7.13 -18.77
N THR A 266 2.29 -6.44 -19.68
CA THR A 266 2.18 -6.86 -21.08
C THR A 266 3.54 -6.81 -21.77
N GLU A 267 4.32 -5.74 -21.59
CA GLU A 267 5.69 -5.63 -22.13
C GLU A 267 6.62 -6.72 -21.54
N ILE A 268 6.53 -7.00 -20.25
CA ILE A 268 7.29 -8.08 -19.61
C ILE A 268 6.96 -9.43 -20.27
N SER A 269 5.68 -9.75 -20.50
CA SER A 269 5.26 -10.98 -21.17
C SER A 269 5.76 -11.05 -22.63
N MET A 270 5.78 -9.92 -23.35
CA MET A 270 6.36 -9.86 -24.69
C MET A 270 7.88 -10.10 -24.69
N LEU A 271 8.60 -9.62 -23.67
CA LEU A 271 10.02 -9.87 -23.50
C LEU A 271 10.32 -11.31 -23.13
N ASP A 272 9.48 -11.96 -22.32
CA ASP A 272 9.55 -13.38 -22.03
C ASP A 272 9.34 -14.22 -23.29
N LEU A 273 8.39 -13.89 -24.15
CA LEU A 273 8.23 -14.51 -25.45
C LEU A 273 9.47 -14.34 -26.34
N LYS A 274 10.09 -13.15 -26.33
CA LYS A 274 11.36 -12.90 -27.04
C LYS A 274 12.48 -13.78 -26.49
N ALA A 275 12.60 -13.93 -25.17
CA ALA A 275 13.58 -14.77 -24.51
C ALA A 275 13.40 -16.25 -24.85
N VAL A 276 12.16 -16.75 -24.89
CA VAL A 276 11.85 -18.14 -25.32
C VAL A 276 12.18 -18.36 -26.80
N LYS A 277 11.84 -17.39 -27.67
CA LYS A 277 12.18 -17.45 -29.10
C LYS A 277 13.68 -17.41 -29.36
N ALA A 278 14.47 -16.77 -28.50
CA ALA A 278 15.92 -16.70 -28.58
C ALA A 278 16.61 -18.07 -28.60
N ARG A 279 15.98 -19.10 -28.04
CA ARG A 279 16.46 -20.50 -28.08
C ARG A 279 16.46 -21.13 -29.50
N ASN A 280 15.88 -20.44 -30.49
CA ASN A 280 15.96 -20.84 -31.90
C ASN A 280 17.29 -20.45 -32.56
N TYR A 281 18.14 -19.71 -31.87
CA TYR A 281 19.41 -19.22 -32.39
C TYR A 281 20.61 -19.94 -31.74
N PRO A 282 21.77 -19.95 -32.37
CA PRO A 282 23.01 -20.49 -31.78
C PRO A 282 23.40 -19.67 -30.53
N TYR A 283 24.21 -20.28 -29.69
CA TYR A 283 24.89 -19.58 -28.59
C TYR A 283 26.39 -19.66 -28.71
N LEU A 284 27.09 -18.66 -28.23
CA LEU A 284 28.54 -18.56 -28.16
C LEU A 284 28.97 -18.27 -26.72
N LYS A 285 29.75 -19.17 -26.14
CA LYS A 285 30.29 -19.03 -24.78
C LYS A 285 31.80 -19.02 -24.81
N LEU A 286 32.40 -18.13 -24.03
CA LEU A 286 33.82 -18.08 -23.73
C LEU A 286 34.04 -18.71 -22.36
N ALA A 287 34.93 -19.66 -22.28
CA ALA A 287 35.47 -20.21 -21.04
C ALA A 287 36.98 -19.96 -21.03
N ALA A 288 37.49 -19.34 -19.99
CA ALA A 288 38.93 -19.14 -19.82
C ALA A 288 39.33 -19.49 -18.39
N GLY A 289 40.54 -19.94 -18.22
CA GLY A 289 41.01 -20.29 -16.87
C GLY A 289 42.53 -20.18 -16.77
N TYR A 290 43.02 -20.14 -15.55
CA TYR A 290 44.42 -20.27 -15.19
C TYR A 290 44.52 -21.10 -13.92
N GLY A 291 45.20 -22.24 -13.98
CA GLY A 291 45.20 -23.16 -12.86
C GLY A 291 46.37 -24.12 -12.82
N TYR A 292 46.51 -24.75 -11.67
CA TYR A 292 47.50 -25.81 -11.43
C TYR A 292 46.72 -27.11 -11.16
N THR A 293 47.09 -28.15 -11.92
CA THR A 293 46.59 -29.52 -11.74
C THR A 293 47.73 -30.45 -11.41
N LEU A 294 47.67 -31.15 -10.30
CA LEU A 294 48.60 -32.20 -9.90
C LEU A 294 47.90 -33.55 -9.98
N ASN A 295 48.36 -34.38 -10.89
CA ASN A 295 47.95 -35.78 -10.99
C ASN A 295 48.99 -36.70 -10.36
N ARG A 296 48.58 -37.62 -9.52
CA ARG A 296 49.38 -38.69 -8.98
C ARG A 296 48.78 -40.00 -9.43
N TYR A 297 49.56 -40.75 -10.19
CA TYR A 297 49.11 -42.01 -10.78
C TYR A 297 49.52 -43.16 -9.93
N GLY A 298 48.58 -44.11 -9.68
CA GLY A 298 48.83 -45.36 -8.93
C GLY A 298 49.55 -46.39 -9.77
N SER A 299 49.53 -46.27 -11.10
CA SER A 299 50.18 -47.20 -12.05
C SER A 299 50.77 -46.49 -13.25
N GLY A 300 51.57 -47.22 -14.03
CA GLY A 300 52.23 -46.73 -15.26
C GLY A 300 53.63 -46.15 -15.01
N THR A 301 54.22 -45.58 -16.08
CA THR A 301 55.59 -45.04 -16.08
C THR A 301 55.75 -43.65 -15.45
N THR A 302 54.69 -42.93 -15.30
CA THR A 302 54.67 -41.59 -14.70
C THR A 302 54.03 -41.65 -13.35
N LYS A 303 54.72 -41.24 -12.28
CA LYS A 303 54.24 -41.22 -10.90
C LYS A 303 53.47 -39.95 -10.56
N THR A 304 53.92 -38.82 -11.06
CA THR A 304 53.32 -37.49 -10.80
C THR A 304 53.43 -36.62 -12.03
N ARG A 305 52.38 -35.83 -12.30
CA ARG A 305 52.36 -34.83 -13.38
C ARG A 305 51.74 -33.53 -12.86
N GLY A 306 52.54 -32.49 -12.79
CA GLY A 306 52.05 -31.14 -12.47
C GLY A 306 51.91 -30.33 -13.77
N THR A 307 50.79 -29.66 -13.95
CA THR A 307 50.48 -28.81 -15.08
C THR A 307 50.02 -27.44 -14.58
N LEU A 308 50.72 -26.38 -14.97
CA LEU A 308 50.35 -25.00 -14.68
C LEU A 308 50.20 -24.23 -15.98
N GLY A 309 49.09 -23.54 -16.20
CA GLY A 309 48.94 -22.75 -17.40
C GLY A 309 47.57 -22.15 -17.63
N PRO A 310 47.44 -21.21 -18.59
CA PRO A 310 46.15 -20.72 -19.04
C PRO A 310 45.49 -21.72 -19.99
N ASN A 311 44.17 -21.71 -19.96
CA ASN A 311 43.29 -22.35 -20.93
C ASN A 311 42.24 -21.40 -21.41
N VAL A 312 41.94 -21.38 -22.72
CA VAL A 312 40.89 -20.57 -23.34
C VAL A 312 40.13 -21.45 -24.32
N GLY A 313 38.80 -21.42 -24.22
CA GLY A 313 37.93 -22.16 -25.10
C GLY A 313 36.73 -21.32 -25.53
N LEU A 314 36.39 -21.39 -26.81
CA LEU A 314 35.15 -20.87 -27.37
C LEU A 314 34.23 -22.04 -27.70
N ASN A 315 33.01 -22.01 -27.16
CA ASN A 315 31.99 -23.02 -27.39
C ASN A 315 30.82 -22.41 -28.16
N LEU A 316 30.70 -22.79 -29.44
CA LEU A 316 29.55 -22.47 -30.29
C LEU A 316 28.62 -23.69 -30.31
N GLY A 317 27.37 -23.49 -29.87
CA GLY A 317 26.37 -24.55 -29.87
C GLY A 317 25.06 -24.10 -30.48
N PHE A 318 24.35 -25.05 -31.07
CA PHE A 318 23.00 -24.86 -31.62
C PHE A 318 22.15 -26.10 -31.33
N THR A 319 20.99 -25.89 -30.74
CA THR A 319 20.07 -26.99 -30.47
C THR A 319 19.22 -27.29 -31.72
N ILE A 320 19.53 -28.35 -32.44
CA ILE A 320 18.87 -28.73 -33.69
C ILE A 320 17.42 -29.16 -33.43
N PHE A 321 17.22 -29.98 -32.41
CA PHE A 321 15.88 -30.48 -32.03
C PHE A 321 15.67 -30.38 -30.52
N ASP A 322 14.51 -29.83 -30.15
CA ASP A 322 14.00 -29.81 -28.79
C ASP A 322 12.47 -29.86 -28.86
N GLY A 323 11.90 -31.02 -28.48
CA GLY A 323 10.46 -31.25 -28.55
C GLY A 323 9.63 -30.32 -27.70
N ASN A 324 10.21 -29.70 -26.63
CA ASN A 324 9.52 -28.76 -25.75
C ASN A 324 9.47 -27.33 -26.32
N ARG A 325 10.39 -26.95 -27.19
CA ARG A 325 10.54 -25.58 -27.70
C ARG A 325 9.26 -25.01 -28.31
N ARG A 326 8.57 -25.80 -29.17
CA ARG A 326 7.32 -25.37 -29.81
C ARG A 326 6.19 -25.20 -28.80
N ARG A 327 6.14 -26.06 -27.79
CA ARG A 327 5.16 -25.95 -26.71
C ARG A 327 5.39 -24.68 -25.89
N GLU A 328 6.63 -24.42 -25.45
CA GLU A 328 6.99 -23.24 -24.68
C GLU A 328 6.69 -21.95 -25.44
N GLN A 329 6.99 -21.90 -26.74
CA GLN A 329 6.67 -20.73 -27.58
C GLN A 329 5.15 -20.50 -27.71
N ARG A 330 4.35 -21.57 -27.82
CA ARG A 330 2.90 -21.44 -27.83
C ARG A 330 2.37 -20.95 -26.49
N ASN A 331 2.87 -21.51 -25.39
CA ASN A 331 2.47 -21.07 -24.05
C ASN A 331 2.84 -19.60 -23.82
N ALA A 332 4.07 -19.18 -24.16
CA ALA A 332 4.49 -17.81 -24.03
C ALA A 332 3.68 -16.82 -24.89
N LYS A 333 3.10 -17.27 -26.04
CA LYS A 333 2.15 -16.44 -26.81
C LYS A 333 0.82 -16.29 -26.05
N ILE A 334 0.31 -17.38 -25.48
CA ILE A 334 -0.92 -17.36 -24.67
C ILE A 334 -0.75 -16.46 -23.45
N GLU A 335 0.44 -16.47 -22.81
CA GLU A 335 0.73 -15.56 -21.69
C GLU A 335 0.69 -14.08 -22.11
N VAL A 336 1.14 -13.74 -23.33
CA VAL A 336 0.97 -12.37 -23.86
C VAL A 336 -0.51 -12.03 -24.06
N GLU A 337 -1.30 -12.94 -24.63
CA GLU A 337 -2.75 -12.77 -24.80
C GLU A 337 -3.46 -12.62 -23.43
N ASN A 338 -3.08 -13.43 -22.45
CA ASN A 338 -3.59 -13.33 -21.07
C ASN A 338 -3.25 -11.97 -20.43
N ALA A 339 -2.03 -11.47 -20.63
CA ALA A 339 -1.64 -10.15 -20.13
C ALA A 339 -2.47 -9.01 -20.76
N GLN A 340 -2.78 -9.11 -22.08
CA GLN A 340 -3.65 -8.17 -22.77
C GLN A 340 -5.07 -8.22 -22.24
N TYR A 341 -5.65 -9.43 -22.08
CA TYR A 341 -6.99 -9.57 -21.50
C TYR A 341 -7.06 -9.07 -20.05
N THR A 342 -6.01 -9.27 -19.27
CA THR A 342 -5.94 -8.72 -17.90
C THR A 342 -5.94 -7.19 -17.92
N ARG A 343 -5.21 -6.59 -18.84
CA ARG A 343 -5.22 -5.12 -19.03
C ARG A 343 -6.61 -4.61 -19.42
N GLU A 344 -7.28 -5.26 -20.39
CA GLU A 344 -8.64 -4.91 -20.81
C GLU A 344 -9.66 -5.09 -19.68
N GLN A 345 -9.51 -6.15 -18.87
CA GLN A 345 -10.34 -6.37 -17.67
C GLN A 345 -10.17 -5.25 -16.63
N ILE A 346 -8.94 -4.82 -16.37
CA ILE A 346 -8.67 -3.70 -15.46
C ILE A 346 -9.28 -2.41 -16.00
N GLU A 347 -9.13 -2.13 -17.28
CA GLU A 347 -9.72 -0.95 -17.91
C GLU A 347 -11.25 -0.94 -17.78
N LEU A 348 -11.91 -2.06 -18.07
CA LEU A 348 -13.37 -2.19 -17.94
C LEU A 348 -13.83 -2.01 -16.48
N SER A 349 -13.09 -2.59 -15.52
CA SER A 349 -13.39 -2.41 -14.09
C SER A 349 -13.29 -0.94 -13.69
N LEU A 350 -12.21 -0.26 -14.06
CA LEU A 350 -12.01 1.16 -13.74
C LEU A 350 -13.09 2.05 -14.40
N GLN A 351 -13.52 1.74 -15.62
CA GLN A 351 -14.62 2.47 -16.28
C GLN A 351 -15.94 2.26 -15.51
N ALA A 352 -16.21 1.04 -15.04
CA ALA A 352 -17.40 0.74 -14.25
C ALA A 352 -17.36 1.43 -12.87
N ASP A 353 -16.22 1.42 -12.20
CA ASP A 353 -16.02 2.10 -10.92
C ASP A 353 -16.15 3.61 -11.07
N LEU A 354 -15.53 4.20 -12.11
CA LEU A 354 -15.66 5.62 -12.42
C LEU A 354 -17.12 6.01 -12.66
N ALA A 355 -17.86 5.22 -13.44
CA ALA A 355 -19.28 5.48 -13.72
C ALA A 355 -20.13 5.39 -12.43
N THR A 356 -19.86 4.39 -11.59
CA THR A 356 -20.57 4.19 -10.33
C THR A 356 -20.33 5.34 -9.36
N PHE A 357 -19.06 5.72 -9.14
CA PHE A 357 -18.72 6.83 -8.24
C PHE A 357 -19.20 8.18 -8.79
N TRP A 358 -19.19 8.36 -10.11
CA TRP A 358 -19.74 9.56 -10.72
C TRP A 358 -21.24 9.72 -10.48
N GLN A 359 -22.02 8.66 -10.66
CA GLN A 359 -23.47 8.70 -10.38
C GLN A 359 -23.74 8.92 -8.89
N ALA A 360 -22.98 8.27 -8.01
CA ALA A 360 -23.08 8.48 -6.57
C ALA A 360 -22.72 9.92 -6.18
N TYR A 361 -21.69 10.49 -6.79
CA TYR A 361 -21.27 11.88 -6.58
C TYR A 361 -22.37 12.88 -6.97
N LEU A 362 -22.94 12.74 -8.17
CA LEU A 362 -24.02 13.61 -8.62
C LEU A 362 -25.25 13.51 -7.71
N ASN A 363 -25.65 12.29 -7.35
CA ASN A 363 -26.77 12.07 -6.44
C ASN A 363 -26.52 12.70 -5.06
N ASN A 364 -25.31 12.49 -4.50
CA ASN A 364 -24.96 13.05 -3.19
C ASN A 364 -24.92 14.58 -3.21
N LEU A 365 -24.51 15.22 -4.31
CA LEU A 365 -24.58 16.69 -4.45
C LEU A 365 -26.02 17.21 -4.35
N GLU A 366 -26.98 16.52 -4.99
CA GLU A 366 -28.40 16.88 -4.90
C GLU A 366 -28.96 16.61 -3.49
N VAL A 367 -28.55 15.52 -2.83
CA VAL A 367 -28.89 15.21 -1.44
C VAL A 367 -28.37 16.29 -0.49
N VAL A 368 -27.14 16.77 -0.68
CA VAL A 368 -26.56 17.87 0.13
C VAL A 368 -27.43 19.12 0.03
N LYS A 369 -27.83 19.53 -1.17
CA LYS A 369 -28.71 20.69 -1.38
C LYS A 369 -30.07 20.51 -0.68
N LEU A 370 -30.68 19.33 -0.80
CA LEU A 370 -31.97 19.01 -0.18
C LEU A 370 -31.84 19.05 1.37
N GLU A 371 -30.79 18.43 1.93
CA GLU A 371 -30.62 18.39 3.38
C GLU A 371 -30.22 19.75 3.97
N GLN A 372 -29.58 20.63 3.20
CA GLN A 372 -29.36 22.02 3.60
C GLN A 372 -30.70 22.76 3.79
N GLN A 373 -31.65 22.59 2.85
CA GLN A 373 -32.99 23.16 2.98
C GLN A 373 -33.77 22.56 4.13
N ASN A 374 -33.71 21.22 4.31
CA ASN A 374 -34.34 20.53 5.41
C ASN A 374 -33.80 20.99 6.77
N LEU A 375 -32.49 21.23 6.90
CA LEU A 375 -31.88 21.74 8.12
C LEU A 375 -32.41 23.13 8.48
N ILE A 376 -32.55 24.03 7.51
CA ILE A 376 -33.12 25.37 7.75
C ILE A 376 -34.54 25.25 8.30
N THR A 377 -35.40 24.44 7.64
CA THR A 377 -36.79 24.22 8.07
C THR A 377 -36.87 23.56 9.43
N ALA A 378 -35.99 22.54 9.70
CA ALA A 378 -35.97 21.86 11.00
C ALA A 378 -35.54 22.78 12.15
N LYS A 379 -34.60 23.71 11.91
CA LYS A 379 -34.18 24.74 12.87
C LYS A 379 -35.34 25.70 13.22
N GLU A 380 -36.05 26.16 12.20
CA GLU A 380 -37.22 27.05 12.39
C GLU A 380 -38.31 26.32 13.17
N ASN A 381 -38.67 25.11 12.78
CA ASN A 381 -39.66 24.26 13.47
C ASN A 381 -39.30 24.06 14.97
N TYR A 382 -38.02 23.72 15.23
CA TYR A 382 -37.52 23.56 16.59
C TYR A 382 -37.64 24.85 17.41
N ASN A 383 -37.30 26.01 16.85
CA ASN A 383 -37.36 27.30 17.54
C ASN A 383 -38.83 27.64 17.92
N ILE A 384 -39.77 27.46 16.97
CA ILE A 384 -41.20 27.68 17.22
C ILE A 384 -41.71 26.70 18.30
N ALA A 385 -41.34 25.44 18.21
CA ALA A 385 -41.74 24.42 19.19
C ALA A 385 -41.18 24.74 20.59
N MET A 386 -39.96 25.23 20.70
CA MET A 386 -39.32 25.60 21.95
C MET A 386 -40.03 26.82 22.60
N GLU A 387 -40.35 27.86 21.83
CA GLU A 387 -41.10 29.02 22.31
C GLU A 387 -42.48 28.61 22.88
N ARG A 388 -43.23 27.81 22.12
CA ARG A 388 -44.54 27.31 22.55
C ARG A 388 -44.47 26.41 23.78
N TYR A 389 -43.43 25.56 23.85
CA TYR A 389 -43.19 24.70 25.01
C TYR A 389 -42.90 25.53 26.27
N LEU A 390 -42.13 26.60 26.18
CA LEU A 390 -41.83 27.51 27.30
C LEU A 390 -43.09 28.24 27.78
N LEU A 391 -43.99 28.62 26.86
CA LEU A 391 -45.27 29.23 27.18
C LEU A 391 -46.30 28.24 27.79
N GLY A 392 -46.06 26.93 27.67
CA GLY A 392 -46.95 25.89 28.16
C GLY A 392 -48.01 25.45 27.14
N ASP A 393 -47.94 25.94 25.90
CA ASP A 393 -48.88 25.65 24.81
C ASP A 393 -48.54 24.41 24.00
N LEU A 394 -47.39 23.75 24.28
CA LEU A 394 -46.93 22.57 23.53
C LEU A 394 -46.61 21.43 24.52
N PRO A 395 -47.12 20.21 24.30
CA PRO A 395 -46.76 19.02 25.07
C PRO A 395 -45.27 18.70 24.95
N GLY A 396 -44.67 18.09 25.99
CA GLY A 396 -43.27 17.71 26.02
C GLY A 396 -42.89 16.69 24.96
N ILE A 397 -43.84 15.87 24.51
CA ILE A 397 -43.62 14.87 23.42
C ILE A 397 -43.45 15.55 22.07
N ASP A 398 -44.25 16.58 21.75
CA ASP A 398 -44.18 17.29 20.49
C ASP A 398 -42.85 18.13 20.41
N MET A 399 -42.46 18.71 21.56
CA MET A 399 -41.16 19.36 21.66
C MET A 399 -40.00 18.40 21.45
N ARG A 400 -40.09 17.15 21.96
CA ARG A 400 -39.08 16.11 21.74
C ARG A 400 -38.99 15.72 20.27
N GLU A 401 -40.11 15.63 19.57
CA GLU A 401 -40.17 15.29 18.16
C GLU A 401 -39.54 16.40 17.30
N ALA A 402 -39.80 17.67 17.61
CA ALA A 402 -39.15 18.81 16.96
C ALA A 402 -37.58 18.80 17.17
N GLN A 403 -37.15 18.53 18.43
CA GLN A 403 -35.75 18.39 18.76
C GLN A 403 -35.09 17.23 17.99
N LYS A 404 -35.75 16.07 17.94
CA LYS A 404 -35.28 14.91 17.21
C LYS A 404 -35.16 15.19 15.72
N SER A 405 -36.18 15.83 15.12
CA SER A 405 -36.17 16.21 13.70
C SER A 405 -35.00 17.15 13.36
N LEU A 406 -34.65 18.08 14.25
CA LEU A 406 -33.47 18.94 14.08
C LEU A 406 -32.18 18.14 14.12
N LEU A 407 -32.00 17.27 15.11
CA LEU A 407 -30.80 16.44 15.24
C LEU A 407 -30.63 15.45 14.08
N ASP A 408 -31.72 14.85 13.62
CA ASP A 408 -31.72 13.96 12.47
C ASP A 408 -31.38 14.74 11.18
N ALA A 409 -31.81 16.00 11.02
CA ALA A 409 -31.42 16.85 9.88
C ALA A 409 -29.93 17.24 9.93
N GLU A 410 -29.41 17.59 11.11
CA GLU A 410 -27.98 17.85 11.31
C GLU A 410 -27.10 16.60 11.00
N GLU A 411 -27.56 15.41 11.37
CA GLU A 411 -26.89 14.15 11.09
C GLU A 411 -26.90 13.82 9.59
N ARG A 412 -28.03 14.01 8.91
CA ARG A 412 -28.18 13.73 7.47
C ARG A 412 -27.31 14.65 6.63
N ILE A 413 -27.25 15.95 6.93
CA ILE A 413 -26.38 16.86 6.17
C ILE A 413 -24.90 16.50 6.30
N LEU A 414 -24.42 16.23 7.53
CA LEU A 414 -23.03 15.83 7.77
C LEU A 414 -22.69 14.51 7.05
N THR A 415 -23.66 13.58 7.01
CA THR A 415 -23.48 12.31 6.31
C THR A 415 -23.43 12.53 4.78
N ALA A 416 -24.30 13.37 4.24
CA ALA A 416 -24.32 13.69 2.81
C ALA A 416 -23.04 14.39 2.37
N GLU A 417 -22.56 15.39 3.11
CA GLU A 417 -21.31 16.09 2.84
C GLU A 417 -20.11 15.13 2.86
N TYR A 418 -20.02 14.27 3.87
CA TYR A 418 -18.94 13.28 3.97
C TYR A 418 -18.99 12.25 2.84
N ASN A 419 -20.18 11.71 2.51
CA ASN A 419 -20.32 10.75 1.40
C ASN A 419 -19.97 11.39 0.06
N THR A 420 -20.32 12.66 -0.15
CA THR A 420 -19.94 13.40 -1.35
C THR A 420 -18.42 13.53 -1.45
N LYS A 421 -17.75 13.85 -0.32
CA LYS A 421 -16.30 13.94 -0.26
C LYS A 421 -15.61 12.60 -0.51
N LEU A 422 -16.17 11.50 -0.01
CA LEU A 422 -15.65 10.14 -0.31
C LEU A 422 -15.75 9.82 -1.80
N CYS A 423 -16.87 10.17 -2.45
CA CYS A 423 -17.01 10.00 -3.90
C CYS A 423 -15.97 10.85 -4.66
N GLU A 424 -15.75 12.08 -4.25
CA GLU A 424 -14.74 12.97 -4.82
C GLU A 424 -13.34 12.35 -4.70
N ILE A 425 -12.94 11.88 -3.52
CA ILE A 425 -11.64 11.22 -3.28
C ILE A 425 -11.49 10.00 -4.19
N SER A 426 -12.52 9.15 -4.30
CA SER A 426 -12.50 7.97 -5.15
C SER A 426 -12.37 8.34 -6.64
N LEU A 427 -13.09 9.36 -7.09
CA LEU A 427 -12.99 9.86 -8.47
C LEU A 427 -11.60 10.41 -8.79
N MET A 428 -10.99 11.15 -7.85
CA MET A 428 -9.63 11.67 -7.98
C MET A 428 -8.58 10.55 -7.99
N GLN A 429 -8.79 9.49 -7.20
CA GLN A 429 -7.92 8.32 -7.18
C GLN A 429 -8.02 7.54 -8.50
N ILE A 430 -9.24 7.25 -8.98
CA ILE A 430 -9.45 6.52 -10.23
C ILE A 430 -8.89 7.30 -11.42
N SER A 431 -9.02 8.63 -11.42
CA SER A 431 -8.45 9.49 -12.48
C SER A 431 -6.93 9.64 -12.39
N GLY A 432 -6.26 9.12 -11.32
CA GLY A 432 -4.81 9.26 -11.12
C GLY A 432 -4.37 10.66 -10.68
N ASN A 433 -5.30 11.49 -10.20
CA ASN A 433 -5.03 12.88 -9.80
C ASN A 433 -5.14 13.12 -8.28
N ILE A 434 -5.17 12.07 -7.48
CA ILE A 434 -5.33 12.15 -6.02
C ILE A 434 -4.20 12.93 -5.34
N LEU A 435 -3.01 12.98 -5.94
CA LEU A 435 -1.85 13.71 -5.40
C LEU A 435 -2.04 15.23 -5.40
N SER A 436 -3.09 15.77 -6.04
CA SER A 436 -3.44 17.19 -5.95
C SER A 436 -3.74 17.64 -4.52
N TYR A 437 -4.24 16.75 -3.66
CA TYR A 437 -4.43 17.01 -2.22
C TYR A 437 -3.15 17.36 -1.45
N LEU A 438 -1.97 17.06 -2.00
CA LEU A 438 -0.69 17.48 -1.41
C LEU A 438 -0.40 18.97 -1.62
N ASN A 439 -1.09 19.62 -2.56
CA ASN A 439 -0.89 21.01 -2.92
C ASN A 439 -1.92 21.94 -2.28
N GLU A 440 -2.99 21.40 -1.71
CA GLU A 440 -3.99 22.10 -0.93
C GLU A 440 -3.51 22.27 0.53
#